data_59f13f64a7736e9408fe0b679c6c90ea
#
_entry.id   59f13f64a7736e9408fe0b679c6c90ea
#
_cell.length_a   1.000
_cell.length_b   1.000
_cell.length_c   1.000
_cell.angle_alpha   90.00
_cell.angle_beta   90.00
_cell.angle_gamma   90.00
#
_symmetry.space_group_name_H-M   'P 1'
#
loop_
_entity.id
_entity.type
_entity.pdbx_description
1 polymer ?
#
loop_
_entity_poly.entity_id
_entity_poly.type
_entity_poly.pdbx_seq_one_letter_code
_entity_poly.pdbx_strand_id
1 'polypeptide(L)'
;MAMACTALGRAGSTTYIVYTRRPVTRSQGTGTEDPVTETSTPEGDALLNRVKARTSGAPSYKPITLNRDTRTPHSGYHFDGTSRRFFEGWYFKVSLPEQKQSFAWMYSIEDPGVAPSAFGLGNLFESPVFPGVGAQIMGADDTYLLQYDKSVKPFWGNRHELALGHTFLSKRGRSPPMSELEPTEYWNRVEEGFQATPSWHQGFLRDNGRSDYVETVPSARWEYSTRPIYGWGTVGSEQKATAGWLAALPVFEPHWQVCMAAGLSTGWIEWGDRQYEFEDAPSYSEKNWGGSFPTKWFWVQCNVFEGVSGEVALTAGGGRRGLPALPGSFENVAMVGVHYEGKFFEFVPWKGNVEWKIAPWGLWQMSALTDIYEVNLEATADDPGCILRAPTADAGLAPFCKDTFSGKLKLQIWERTRTGSRGKVILDTESDMCALEVGGGPWYTTWQTKARVLEPVKTLLQLPIDVEQLFTPVPQLKPPGL
;
A
#
# COMPACT_ATOMS: atom_id res chain seq x y z
N MET A 1 -50.55 11.15 -34.93
CA MET A 1 -49.87 10.98 -36.24
C MET A 1 -48.60 10.19 -35.95
N ALA A 2 -48.66 8.92 -36.31
CA ALA A 2 -47.60 7.94 -36.02
C ALA A 2 -46.48 8.01 -37.06
N MET A 3 -45.25 7.76 -36.64
CA MET A 3 -44.26 7.11 -37.49
C MET A 3 -43.32 6.26 -36.63
N ALA A 4 -43.41 4.99 -36.86
CA ALA A 4 -42.51 3.97 -36.33
C ALA A 4 -41.21 3.97 -37.18
N CYS A 5 -40.08 3.80 -36.53
CA CYS A 5 -38.86 3.35 -37.17
C CYS A 5 -38.30 2.14 -36.39
N THR A 6 -38.39 1.00 -37.06
CA THR A 6 -37.80 -0.27 -36.68
C THR A 6 -36.28 -0.22 -36.90
N ALA A 7 -35.49 -0.57 -35.91
CA ALA A 7 -34.07 -0.86 -36.10
C ALA A 7 -33.77 -2.26 -35.57
N LEU A 8 -33.22 -3.09 -36.45
CA LEU A 8 -32.81 -4.46 -36.21
C LEU A 8 -31.60 -4.53 -35.27
N GLY A 9 -31.73 -5.31 -34.22
CA GLY A 9 -30.63 -5.66 -33.35
C GLY A 9 -29.71 -6.72 -33.96
N ARG A 10 -28.42 -6.55 -33.77
CA ARG A 10 -27.44 -7.65 -33.84
C ARG A 10 -27.04 -8.03 -32.43
N ALA A 11 -27.38 -9.26 -32.04
CA ALA A 11 -26.89 -9.89 -30.83
C ALA A 11 -25.42 -10.26 -31.03
N GLY A 12 -24.52 -9.70 -30.23
CA GLY A 12 -23.15 -10.17 -30.06
C GLY A 12 -23.14 -11.26 -28.98
N SER A 13 -22.79 -12.49 -29.35
CA SER A 13 -22.64 -13.59 -28.44
C SER A 13 -21.37 -13.45 -27.62
N THR A 14 -21.50 -13.18 -26.33
CA THR A 14 -20.39 -13.31 -25.36
C THR A 14 -20.33 -14.76 -24.92
N THR A 15 -19.26 -15.44 -25.27
CA THR A 15 -19.01 -16.84 -24.86
C THR A 15 -18.38 -16.82 -23.46
N TYR A 16 -19.11 -17.27 -22.46
CA TYR A 16 -18.56 -17.54 -21.14
C TYR A 16 -17.91 -18.92 -21.15
N ILE A 17 -16.61 -19.00 -20.81
CA ILE A 17 -15.92 -20.27 -20.59
C ILE A 17 -16.11 -20.65 -19.11
N VAL A 18 -17.00 -21.61 -18.88
CA VAL A 18 -17.18 -22.22 -17.57
C VAL A 18 -16.25 -23.43 -17.49
N TYR A 19 -15.26 -23.38 -16.60
CA TYR A 19 -14.41 -24.53 -16.31
C TYR A 19 -15.10 -25.46 -15.31
N THR A 20 -15.65 -26.57 -15.80
CA THR A 20 -16.08 -27.69 -14.97
C THR A 20 -14.93 -28.68 -14.78
N ARG A 21 -14.62 -29.00 -13.52
CA ARG A 21 -13.66 -30.09 -13.17
C ARG A 21 -14.08 -31.42 -13.79
N ARG A 22 -13.20 -32.04 -14.60
CA ARG A 22 -13.27 -33.47 -14.93
C ARG A 22 -12.19 -34.22 -14.14
N PRO A 23 -12.48 -35.41 -13.63
CA PRO A 23 -11.50 -36.24 -12.94
C PRO A 23 -10.49 -36.83 -13.94
N VAL A 24 -9.21 -36.81 -13.57
CA VAL A 24 -8.10 -37.38 -14.35
C VAL A 24 -8.08 -38.87 -14.13
N THR A 25 -8.37 -39.64 -15.18
CA THR A 25 -8.07 -41.06 -15.25
C THR A 25 -6.64 -41.29 -15.78
N ARG A 26 -5.86 -42.02 -15.00
CA ARG A 26 -4.50 -42.43 -15.32
C ARG A 26 -4.51 -43.46 -16.47
N SER A 27 -3.81 -43.19 -17.57
CA SER A 27 -3.41 -44.23 -18.54
C SER A 27 -1.87 -44.26 -18.64
N GLN A 28 -1.31 -45.45 -18.47
CA GLN A 28 0.09 -45.75 -18.72
C GLN A 28 0.30 -45.94 -20.22
N GLY A 29 1.32 -45.30 -20.75
CA GLY A 29 1.78 -45.53 -22.13
C GLY A 29 3.30 -45.38 -22.19
N THR A 30 3.97 -46.46 -22.47
CA THR A 30 5.42 -46.57 -22.71
C THR A 30 5.75 -46.11 -24.13
N GLY A 31 6.70 -45.22 -24.29
CA GLY A 31 7.27 -44.86 -25.57
C GLY A 31 8.64 -44.20 -25.39
N THR A 32 9.66 -44.89 -25.86
CA THR A 32 11.06 -44.47 -25.93
C THR A 32 11.27 -43.55 -27.13
N GLU A 33 11.80 -42.32 -26.88
CA GLU A 33 12.43 -41.49 -27.93
C GLU A 33 13.72 -40.88 -27.43
N ASP A 34 14.72 -40.81 -28.31
CA ASP A 34 16.10 -40.39 -28.07
C ASP A 34 16.24 -38.89 -27.83
N PRO A 35 17.27 -38.43 -27.08
CA PRO A 35 17.41 -37.03 -26.74
C PRO A 35 18.13 -36.22 -27.83
N VAL A 36 17.46 -35.19 -28.33
CA VAL A 36 18.10 -34.12 -29.10
C VAL A 36 18.75 -33.13 -28.08
N THR A 37 20.08 -33.07 -28.13
CA THR A 37 20.86 -32.14 -27.34
C THR A 37 20.75 -30.71 -27.90
N GLU A 38 19.90 -29.89 -27.31
CA GLU A 38 19.95 -28.41 -27.46
C GLU A 38 20.91 -27.82 -26.45
N THR A 39 21.93 -27.13 -26.96
CA THR A 39 22.87 -26.35 -26.14
C THR A 39 22.24 -25.03 -25.75
N SER A 40 21.79 -24.92 -24.48
CA SER A 40 21.28 -23.70 -23.90
C SER A 40 22.39 -22.71 -23.55
N THR A 41 22.14 -21.41 -23.74
CA THR A 41 23.03 -20.34 -23.31
C THR A 41 22.85 -20.03 -21.81
N PRO A 42 23.88 -19.55 -21.09
CA PRO A 42 23.81 -19.28 -19.63
C PRO A 42 22.69 -18.30 -19.21
N GLU A 43 22.25 -17.41 -20.09
CA GLU A 43 21.12 -16.51 -19.86
C GLU A 43 19.75 -17.21 -19.96
N GLY A 44 19.64 -18.21 -20.83
CA GLY A 44 18.47 -19.04 -20.97
C GLY A 44 18.21 -19.89 -19.72
N ASP A 45 19.28 -20.42 -19.10
CA ASP A 45 19.17 -21.25 -17.88
C ASP A 45 18.77 -20.43 -16.64
N ALA A 46 19.18 -19.16 -16.54
CA ALA A 46 18.74 -18.27 -15.47
C ALA A 46 17.24 -17.92 -15.59
N LEU A 47 16.76 -17.74 -16.83
CA LEU A 47 15.33 -17.50 -17.10
C LEU A 47 14.49 -18.77 -16.88
N LEU A 48 14.98 -19.95 -17.33
CA LEU A 48 14.32 -21.23 -17.12
C LEU A 48 14.24 -21.62 -15.63
N ASN A 49 15.25 -21.28 -14.83
CA ASN A 49 15.24 -21.51 -13.39
C ASN A 49 14.27 -20.56 -12.65
N ARG A 50 14.06 -19.35 -13.16
CA ARG A 50 12.97 -18.47 -12.67
C ARG A 50 11.58 -18.99 -13.04
N VAL A 51 11.42 -19.59 -14.21
CA VAL A 51 10.15 -20.19 -14.67
C VAL A 51 9.88 -21.55 -14.01
N LYS A 52 10.90 -22.35 -13.70
CA LYS A 52 10.75 -23.65 -13.00
C LYS A 52 10.49 -23.51 -11.49
N ALA A 53 10.64 -22.33 -10.92
CA ALA A 53 10.22 -22.03 -9.54
C ALA A 53 8.72 -21.71 -9.42
N ARG A 54 7.90 -22.02 -10.43
CA ARG A 54 6.43 -22.00 -10.30
C ARG A 54 6.01 -23.11 -9.33
N THR A 55 5.92 -22.74 -8.07
CA THR A 55 5.21 -23.55 -7.09
C THR A 55 3.72 -23.45 -7.40
N SER A 56 3.04 -24.58 -7.40
CA SER A 56 1.58 -24.70 -7.59
C SER A 56 0.84 -23.57 -6.86
N GLY A 57 -0.08 -22.87 -7.55
CA GLY A 57 -0.79 -21.65 -7.16
C GLY A 57 -1.62 -21.64 -5.88
N ALA A 58 -1.21 -22.38 -4.85
CA ALA A 58 -1.80 -22.30 -3.53
C ALA A 58 -0.92 -21.43 -2.62
N PRO A 59 -1.53 -20.48 -1.86
CA PRO A 59 -0.80 -19.66 -0.90
C PRO A 59 -0.11 -20.53 0.15
N SER A 60 1.15 -20.24 0.44
CA SER A 60 1.97 -20.99 1.39
C SER A 60 2.29 -20.13 2.61
N TYR A 61 1.67 -20.44 3.75
CA TYR A 61 2.05 -19.82 5.02
C TYR A 61 3.46 -20.22 5.41
N LYS A 62 4.30 -19.21 5.63
CA LYS A 62 5.63 -19.37 6.24
C LYS A 62 5.84 -18.19 7.17
N PRO A 63 6.12 -18.43 8.46
CA PRO A 63 6.64 -17.38 9.31
C PRO A 63 7.95 -16.88 8.71
N ILE A 64 8.03 -15.62 8.35
CA ILE A 64 9.25 -15.04 7.77
C ILE A 64 9.80 -14.02 8.76
N THR A 65 11.05 -14.24 9.20
CA THR A 65 11.84 -13.17 9.77
C THR A 65 12.53 -12.46 8.61
N LEU A 66 12.06 -11.26 8.27
CA LEU A 66 12.67 -10.45 7.25
C LEU A 66 13.96 -9.83 7.77
N ASN A 67 15.02 -9.87 6.97
CA ASN A 67 16.23 -9.10 7.21
C ASN A 67 16.11 -7.68 6.64
N ARG A 68 17.09 -6.81 6.87
CA ARG A 68 17.08 -5.42 6.41
C ARG A 68 17.21 -5.26 4.90
N ASP A 69 17.46 -6.32 4.14
CA ASP A 69 17.47 -6.28 2.66
C ASP A 69 16.05 -6.21 2.08
N THR A 70 15.08 -6.70 2.84
CA THR A 70 13.67 -6.75 2.44
C THR A 70 12.73 -6.05 3.43
N ARG A 71 13.21 -5.72 4.63
CA ARG A 71 12.46 -5.04 5.68
C ARG A 71 12.95 -3.60 5.85
N THR A 72 12.05 -2.65 5.85
CA THR A 72 12.34 -1.25 6.18
C THR A 72 12.29 -1.01 7.69
N PRO A 73 12.97 0.01 8.22
CA PRO A 73 12.73 0.53 9.56
C PRO A 73 11.26 0.94 9.74
N HIS A 74 10.84 1.08 10.98
CA HIS A 74 9.47 1.47 11.32
C HIS A 74 8.39 0.49 10.84
N SER A 75 8.72 -0.81 10.76
CA SER A 75 7.77 -1.86 10.38
C SER A 75 6.79 -2.21 11.52
N GLY A 76 7.22 -2.07 12.78
CA GLY A 76 6.41 -2.43 13.95
C GLY A 76 5.31 -1.42 14.28
N TYR A 77 4.48 -1.75 15.26
CA TYR A 77 3.40 -0.91 15.79
C TYR A 77 3.94 0.17 16.72
N HIS A 78 3.67 1.46 16.42
CA HIS A 78 4.28 2.61 17.08
C HIS A 78 3.59 3.08 18.37
N PHE A 79 2.46 2.50 18.74
CA PHE A 79 1.77 2.93 19.94
C PHE A 79 2.64 2.76 21.19
N ASP A 80 2.87 3.89 21.91
CA ASP A 80 3.75 3.98 23.08
C ASP A 80 3.03 3.80 24.42
N GLY A 81 1.70 3.59 24.40
CA GLY A 81 0.88 3.43 25.59
C GLY A 81 0.37 4.75 26.19
N THR A 82 0.64 5.88 25.56
CA THR A 82 0.15 7.20 26.04
C THR A 82 -1.31 7.45 25.66
N SER A 83 -1.93 8.41 26.34
CA SER A 83 -3.30 8.85 26.05
C SER A 83 -3.38 9.99 25.02
N ARG A 84 -2.28 10.33 24.37
CA ARG A 84 -2.27 11.33 23.29
C ARG A 84 -3.09 10.86 22.10
N ARG A 85 -3.61 11.79 21.32
CA ARG A 85 -4.20 11.49 20.03
C ARG A 85 -3.21 10.68 19.20
N PHE A 86 -3.63 9.51 18.74
CA PHE A 86 -2.80 8.56 18.01
C PHE A 86 -3.63 7.84 16.95
N PHE A 87 -3.06 7.69 15.79
CA PHE A 87 -3.51 6.72 14.80
C PHE A 87 -2.32 5.97 14.22
N GLU A 88 -2.57 4.77 13.74
CA GLU A 88 -1.70 4.06 12.84
C GLU A 88 -2.54 3.31 11.80
N GLY A 89 -2.15 3.45 10.53
CA GLY A 89 -2.81 2.83 9.40
C GLY A 89 -1.82 2.08 8.53
N TRP A 90 -2.25 0.92 8.01
CA TRP A 90 -1.48 0.06 7.11
C TRP A 90 -2.24 -0.12 5.81
N TYR A 91 -1.52 -0.09 4.72
CA TYR A 91 -2.04 -0.26 3.36
C TYR A 91 -1.29 -1.40 2.67
N PHE A 92 -2.03 -2.34 2.10
CA PHE A 92 -1.50 -3.47 1.33
C PHE A 92 -2.26 -3.54 0.01
N LYS A 93 -1.55 -3.61 -1.12
CA LYS A 93 -2.17 -3.67 -2.43
C LYS A 93 -1.65 -4.86 -3.23
N VAL A 94 -2.54 -5.52 -3.94
CA VAL A 94 -2.26 -6.55 -4.96
C VAL A 94 -2.89 -6.11 -6.26
N SER A 95 -2.12 -6.11 -7.34
CA SER A 95 -2.59 -5.77 -8.69
C SER A 95 -2.67 -7.03 -9.55
N LEU A 96 -3.78 -7.19 -10.26
CA LEU A 96 -4.09 -8.32 -11.13
C LEU A 96 -4.09 -7.85 -12.60
N PRO A 97 -2.92 -7.80 -13.26
CA PRO A 97 -2.81 -7.19 -14.61
C PRO A 97 -3.67 -7.85 -15.66
N GLU A 98 -3.80 -9.18 -15.61
CA GLU A 98 -4.59 -9.95 -16.57
C GLU A 98 -6.10 -9.65 -16.50
N GLN A 99 -6.57 -9.23 -15.31
CA GLN A 99 -7.97 -8.92 -15.04
C GLN A 99 -8.24 -7.41 -15.04
N LYS A 100 -7.19 -6.59 -15.16
CA LYS A 100 -7.23 -5.13 -15.02
C LYS A 100 -7.93 -4.70 -13.72
N GLN A 101 -7.64 -5.42 -12.62
CA GLN A 101 -8.19 -5.16 -11.29
C GLN A 101 -7.08 -5.02 -10.25
N SER A 102 -7.37 -4.32 -9.17
CA SER A 102 -6.51 -4.28 -7.99
C SER A 102 -7.36 -4.38 -6.73
N PHE A 103 -6.73 -4.83 -5.66
CA PHE A 103 -7.31 -4.88 -4.33
C PHE A 103 -6.37 -4.22 -3.34
N ALA A 104 -6.89 -3.35 -2.49
CA ALA A 104 -6.14 -2.76 -1.39
C ALA A 104 -6.85 -2.98 -0.06
N TRP A 105 -6.13 -3.52 0.90
CA TRP A 105 -6.55 -3.69 2.29
C TRP A 105 -5.96 -2.56 3.12
N MET A 106 -6.81 -1.82 3.79
CA MET A 106 -6.46 -0.68 4.64
C MET A 106 -6.93 -0.94 6.07
N TYR A 107 -6.00 -1.14 6.97
CA TYR A 107 -6.28 -1.35 8.39
C TYR A 107 -5.88 -0.10 9.17
N SER A 108 -6.68 0.26 10.14
CA SER A 108 -6.37 1.41 11.00
C SER A 108 -6.78 1.16 12.45
N ILE A 109 -6.01 1.72 13.37
CA ILE A 109 -6.36 1.86 14.77
C ILE A 109 -6.23 3.31 15.19
N GLU A 110 -7.21 3.79 15.95
CA GLU A 110 -7.21 5.14 16.50
C GLU A 110 -7.38 5.11 18.01
N ASP A 111 -6.67 6.00 18.71
CA ASP A 111 -6.76 6.28 20.14
C ASP A 111 -6.83 5.05 21.07
N PRO A 112 -5.95 4.06 20.91
CA PRO A 112 -6.02 2.80 21.67
C PRO A 112 -5.75 2.97 23.18
N GLY A 113 -5.11 4.07 23.59
CA GLY A 113 -4.80 4.38 25.00
C GLY A 113 -5.92 5.09 25.77
N VAL A 114 -7.00 5.42 25.09
CA VAL A 114 -8.10 6.15 25.72
C VAL A 114 -9.12 5.17 26.30
N ALA A 115 -9.28 5.17 27.64
CA ALA A 115 -10.38 4.46 28.28
C ALA A 115 -11.70 5.11 27.87
N PRO A 116 -12.77 4.33 27.55
CA PRO A 116 -14.09 4.87 27.33
C PRO A 116 -14.49 5.72 28.55
N SER A 117 -14.66 7.03 28.38
CA SER A 117 -15.12 7.91 29.47
C SER A 117 -16.52 7.49 29.87
N ALA A 118 -16.67 7.02 31.10
CA ALA A 118 -17.98 6.65 31.67
C ALA A 118 -18.87 7.89 31.96
N PHE A 119 -18.30 9.08 31.90
CA PHE A 119 -19.01 10.33 32.13
C PHE A 119 -18.58 11.34 31.05
N GLY A 120 -19.52 11.76 30.21
CA GLY A 120 -19.36 12.70 29.11
C GLY A 120 -18.97 14.15 29.47
N LEU A 121 -18.15 14.33 30.48
CA LEU A 121 -17.52 15.57 30.85
C LEU A 121 -16.04 15.52 30.45
N GLY A 122 -15.78 15.46 29.12
CA GLY A 122 -14.46 15.77 28.57
C GLY A 122 -14.06 17.18 28.93
N ASN A 123 -12.84 17.37 29.35
CA ASN A 123 -12.31 18.71 29.60
C ASN A 123 -12.43 19.56 28.33
N LEU A 124 -12.94 20.76 28.42
CA LEU A 124 -13.16 21.71 27.32
C LEU A 124 -11.88 22.07 26.52
N PHE A 125 -10.73 21.54 26.91
CA PHE A 125 -9.41 21.77 26.30
C PHE A 125 -8.73 20.51 25.74
N GLU A 126 -9.37 19.34 25.83
CA GLU A 126 -8.82 18.10 25.26
C GLU A 126 -9.27 17.94 23.80
N SER A 127 -8.33 17.56 22.94
CA SER A 127 -8.65 17.20 21.55
C SER A 127 -9.66 16.04 21.53
N PRO A 128 -10.61 16.03 20.59
CA PRO A 128 -11.56 14.93 20.49
C PRO A 128 -10.82 13.62 20.22
N VAL A 129 -11.31 12.53 20.84
CA VAL A 129 -10.74 11.19 20.69
C VAL A 129 -11.77 10.25 20.05
N PHE A 130 -11.30 9.35 19.22
CA PHE A 130 -12.14 8.47 18.39
C PHE A 130 -11.64 7.03 18.46
N PRO A 131 -11.67 6.35 19.64
CA PRO A 131 -11.15 5.00 19.74
C PRO A 131 -11.91 4.05 18.79
N GLY A 132 -11.13 3.28 18.01
CA GLY A 132 -11.71 2.30 17.09
C GLY A 132 -10.69 1.65 16.19
N VAL A 133 -11.11 0.57 15.56
CA VAL A 133 -10.39 -0.18 14.54
C VAL A 133 -11.24 -0.23 13.27
N GLY A 134 -10.64 0.20 12.16
CA GLY A 134 -11.22 0.10 10.84
C GLY A 134 -10.48 -0.91 9.97
N ALA A 135 -11.22 -1.72 9.24
CA ALA A 135 -10.71 -2.55 8.17
C ALA A 135 -11.48 -2.22 6.89
N GLN A 136 -10.80 -1.64 5.94
CA GLN A 136 -11.36 -1.21 4.66
C GLN A 136 -10.75 -2.03 3.54
N ILE A 137 -11.52 -2.31 2.51
CA ILE A 137 -11.00 -2.85 1.26
C ILE A 137 -11.62 -2.04 0.12
N MET A 138 -10.77 -1.55 -0.78
CA MET A 138 -11.17 -1.12 -2.11
C MET A 138 -10.75 -2.22 -3.09
N GLY A 139 -11.65 -2.63 -3.94
CA GLY A 139 -11.46 -3.81 -4.78
C GLY A 139 -11.88 -3.60 -6.22
N ALA A 140 -12.28 -4.68 -6.86
CA ALA A 140 -12.65 -4.70 -8.26
C ALA A 140 -13.68 -3.61 -8.60
N ASP A 141 -13.46 -2.95 -9.75
CA ASP A 141 -14.30 -1.87 -10.27
C ASP A 141 -14.41 -0.66 -9.30
N ASP A 142 -13.35 -0.43 -8.49
CA ASP A 142 -13.26 0.62 -7.46
C ASP A 142 -14.41 0.54 -6.42
N THR A 143 -14.99 -0.66 -6.22
CA THR A 143 -16.02 -0.88 -5.19
C THR A 143 -15.39 -1.07 -3.80
N TYR A 144 -16.17 -0.87 -2.75
CA TYR A 144 -15.67 -0.65 -1.40
C TYR A 144 -16.32 -1.56 -0.36
N LEU A 145 -15.60 -1.80 0.74
CA LEU A 145 -16.10 -2.46 1.94
C LEU A 145 -15.44 -1.84 3.17
N LEU A 146 -16.21 -1.61 4.22
CA LEU A 146 -15.71 -1.19 5.54
C LEU A 146 -16.36 -2.00 6.64
N GLN A 147 -15.54 -2.63 7.49
CA GLN A 147 -15.95 -3.08 8.82
C GLN A 147 -15.25 -2.25 9.89
N TYR A 148 -16.02 -1.71 10.84
CA TYR A 148 -15.53 -0.84 11.90
C TYR A 148 -16.04 -1.31 13.28
N ASP A 149 -15.13 -1.28 14.27
CA ASP A 149 -15.44 -1.53 15.67
C ASP A 149 -14.86 -0.40 16.54
N LYS A 150 -15.63 0.09 17.49
CA LYS A 150 -15.18 1.04 18.52
C LYS A 150 -14.29 0.38 19.57
N SER A 151 -14.32 -0.94 19.68
CA SER A 151 -13.50 -1.69 20.62
C SER A 151 -12.11 -1.90 20.05
N VAL A 152 -11.12 -1.30 20.65
CA VAL A 152 -9.70 -1.50 20.33
C VAL A 152 -9.09 -2.73 21.03
N LYS A 153 -9.81 -3.35 21.98
CA LYS A 153 -9.28 -4.45 22.80
C LYS A 153 -8.88 -5.70 22.03
N PRO A 154 -9.63 -6.14 20.98
CA PRO A 154 -9.26 -7.31 20.20
C PRO A 154 -8.16 -7.03 19.15
N PHE A 155 -7.66 -5.81 19.08
CA PHE A 155 -6.54 -5.47 18.20
C PHE A 155 -5.22 -5.87 18.83
N TRP A 156 -4.32 -6.40 17.99
CA TRP A 156 -2.93 -6.64 18.34
C TRP A 156 -2.00 -6.17 17.21
N GLY A 157 -0.85 -5.68 17.59
CA GLY A 157 0.24 -5.31 16.68
C GLY A 157 1.57 -5.70 17.28
N ASN A 158 2.47 -6.25 16.48
CA ASN A 158 3.82 -6.55 16.94
C ASN A 158 4.63 -5.25 17.09
N ARG A 159 5.37 -5.14 18.17
CA ARG A 159 6.07 -3.91 18.54
C ARG A 159 7.21 -3.54 17.58
N HIS A 160 7.83 -4.51 16.92
CA HIS A 160 9.06 -4.31 16.14
C HIS A 160 9.01 -4.89 14.72
N GLU A 161 7.99 -5.68 14.43
CA GLU A 161 7.82 -6.29 13.12
C GLU A 161 6.44 -5.96 12.55
N LEU A 162 6.33 -5.98 11.23
CA LEU A 162 5.04 -5.80 10.56
C LEU A 162 4.16 -7.03 10.78
N ALA A 163 3.41 -7.03 11.87
CA ALA A 163 2.39 -8.03 12.13
C ALA A 163 1.27 -7.41 12.93
N LEU A 164 0.04 -7.57 12.48
CA LEU A 164 -1.15 -6.99 13.10
C LEU A 164 -2.38 -7.83 12.82
N GLY A 165 -3.39 -7.66 13.66
CA GLY A 165 -4.69 -8.26 13.44
C GLY A 165 -5.75 -7.69 14.37
N HIS A 166 -7.00 -7.94 14.00
CA HIS A 166 -8.17 -7.59 14.79
C HIS A 166 -9.27 -8.62 14.61
N THR A 167 -10.05 -8.82 15.68
CA THR A 167 -11.20 -9.72 15.66
C THR A 167 -12.46 -8.92 15.90
N PHE A 168 -13.27 -8.76 14.88
CA PHE A 168 -14.60 -8.14 14.98
C PHE A 168 -15.60 -9.11 15.61
N LEU A 169 -15.52 -10.39 15.24
CA LEU A 169 -16.37 -11.44 15.78
C LEU A 169 -15.56 -12.73 15.99
N SER A 170 -15.53 -13.19 17.25
CA SER A 170 -14.92 -14.48 17.60
C SER A 170 -15.90 -15.61 17.40
N LYS A 171 -15.41 -16.79 17.03
CA LYS A 171 -16.23 -18.01 17.07
C LYS A 171 -16.70 -18.31 18.49
N ARG A 172 -17.88 -18.89 18.58
CA ARG A 172 -18.53 -19.18 19.87
C ARG A 172 -17.60 -19.92 20.84
N GLY A 173 -17.41 -19.36 22.03
CA GLY A 173 -16.57 -19.92 23.08
C GLY A 173 -15.05 -19.77 22.85
N ARG A 174 -14.64 -18.95 21.89
CA ARG A 174 -13.23 -18.64 21.63
C ARG A 174 -12.91 -17.21 22.03
N SER A 175 -11.70 -17.03 22.54
CA SER A 175 -11.15 -15.68 22.77
C SER A 175 -10.45 -15.16 21.52
N PRO A 176 -10.49 -13.83 21.25
CA PRO A 176 -9.75 -13.24 20.15
C PRO A 176 -8.25 -13.52 20.30
N PRO A 177 -7.54 -13.80 19.20
CA PRO A 177 -6.08 -13.87 19.21
C PRO A 177 -5.47 -12.52 19.62
N MET A 178 -4.30 -12.57 20.27
CA MET A 178 -3.51 -11.40 20.64
C MET A 178 -2.13 -11.42 19.99
N SER A 179 -1.93 -12.27 18.99
CA SER A 179 -0.74 -12.41 18.16
C SER A 179 -1.09 -13.18 16.90
N GLU A 180 -0.17 -13.18 15.93
CA GLU A 180 -0.28 -14.01 14.74
C GLU A 180 -0.55 -15.50 15.08
N LEU A 181 -1.44 -16.09 14.30
CA LEU A 181 -1.77 -17.52 14.38
C LEU A 181 -1.52 -18.20 13.03
N GLU A 182 -1.23 -19.49 13.09
CA GLU A 182 -1.32 -20.38 11.93
C GLU A 182 -2.70 -20.25 11.25
N PRO A 183 -2.79 -20.31 9.91
CA PRO A 183 -4.04 -20.08 9.18
C PRO A 183 -5.22 -20.92 9.66
N THR A 184 -4.98 -22.21 9.92
CA THR A 184 -6.04 -23.10 10.41
C THR A 184 -6.51 -22.73 11.82
N GLU A 185 -5.56 -22.41 12.72
CA GLU A 185 -5.89 -22.00 14.09
C GLU A 185 -6.57 -20.63 14.12
N TYR A 186 -6.21 -19.73 13.21
CA TYR A 186 -6.91 -18.46 13.03
C TYR A 186 -8.40 -18.70 12.73
N TRP A 187 -8.72 -19.51 11.72
CA TRP A 187 -10.11 -19.84 11.37
C TRP A 187 -10.86 -20.64 12.43
N ASN A 188 -10.16 -21.30 13.35
CA ASN A 188 -10.78 -21.95 14.50
C ASN A 188 -11.23 -20.96 15.59
N ARG A 189 -10.70 -19.74 15.59
CA ARG A 189 -10.99 -18.71 16.61
C ARG A 189 -11.75 -17.52 16.09
N VAL A 190 -11.50 -17.10 14.86
CA VAL A 190 -12.03 -15.88 14.27
C VAL A 190 -13.14 -16.21 13.30
N GLU A 191 -14.27 -15.56 13.45
CA GLU A 191 -15.40 -15.59 12.49
C GLU A 191 -15.31 -14.41 11.54
N GLU A 192 -15.14 -13.18 12.07
CA GLU A 192 -14.90 -11.96 11.30
C GLU A 192 -13.67 -11.23 11.86
N GLY A 193 -12.75 -10.88 11.01
CA GLY A 193 -11.50 -10.21 11.38
C GLY A 193 -10.43 -10.38 10.33
N PHE A 194 -9.23 -9.96 10.67
CA PHE A 194 -8.05 -10.08 9.81
C PHE A 194 -6.77 -10.32 10.60
N GLN A 195 -5.79 -10.91 9.95
CA GLN A 195 -4.39 -10.84 10.32
C GLN A 195 -3.52 -10.60 9.08
N ALA A 196 -2.47 -9.81 9.24
CA ALA A 196 -1.53 -9.45 8.21
C ALA A 196 -0.10 -9.41 8.74
N THR A 197 0.81 -10.00 7.96
CA THR A 197 2.27 -9.99 8.18
C THR A 197 2.95 -9.62 6.86
N PRO A 198 4.27 -9.45 6.79
CA PRO A 198 4.94 -9.19 5.50
C PRO A 198 4.75 -10.30 4.47
N SER A 199 4.43 -11.51 4.91
CA SER A 199 4.39 -12.71 4.05
C SER A 199 3.06 -13.43 4.01
N TRP A 200 2.11 -13.09 4.90
CA TRP A 200 0.83 -13.76 4.99
C TRP A 200 -0.31 -12.81 5.34
N HIS A 201 -1.40 -12.96 4.62
CA HIS A 201 -2.62 -12.16 4.82
C HIS A 201 -3.84 -13.06 4.74
N GLN A 202 -4.73 -12.96 5.72
CA GLN A 202 -6.00 -13.64 5.71
C GLN A 202 -7.06 -12.87 6.49
N GLY A 203 -8.31 -13.06 6.13
CA GLY A 203 -9.42 -12.45 6.85
C GLY A 203 -10.77 -12.71 6.20
N PHE A 204 -11.77 -12.31 6.93
CA PHE A 204 -13.16 -12.21 6.49
C PHE A 204 -13.80 -10.98 7.11
N LEU A 205 -14.36 -10.12 6.28
CA LEU A 205 -15.04 -8.90 6.67
C LEU A 205 -16.47 -8.86 6.14
N ARG A 206 -17.35 -8.20 6.90
CA ARG A 206 -18.70 -7.81 6.47
C ARG A 206 -18.86 -6.31 6.53
N ASP A 207 -19.45 -5.73 5.50
CA ASP A 207 -19.69 -4.29 5.49
C ASP A 207 -20.65 -3.89 6.63
N ASN A 208 -20.20 -2.97 7.47
CA ASN A 208 -21.00 -2.32 8.49
C ASN A 208 -20.78 -0.80 8.52
N GLY A 209 -20.05 -0.29 7.53
CA GLY A 209 -19.57 1.10 7.48
C GLY A 209 -20.64 2.12 7.13
N ARG A 210 -21.85 1.71 6.72
CA ARG A 210 -22.93 2.59 6.24
C ARG A 210 -22.43 3.58 5.20
N SER A 211 -21.74 3.05 4.19
CA SER A 211 -21.12 3.85 3.12
C SER A 211 -22.12 4.03 1.97
N ASP A 212 -23.17 4.82 2.20
CA ASP A 212 -24.21 5.13 1.21
C ASP A 212 -23.76 6.12 0.11
N TYR A 213 -22.51 6.57 0.18
CA TYR A 213 -21.89 7.51 -0.76
C TYR A 213 -20.96 6.84 -1.80
N VAL A 214 -20.77 5.53 -1.73
CA VAL A 214 -19.98 4.72 -2.66
C VAL A 214 -20.66 3.38 -2.93
N GLU A 215 -20.30 2.74 -4.03
CA GLU A 215 -20.73 1.38 -4.30
C GLU A 215 -20.00 0.40 -3.38
N THR A 216 -20.75 -0.43 -2.65
CA THR A 216 -20.18 -1.36 -1.67
C THR A 216 -20.51 -2.81 -2.01
N VAL A 217 -19.63 -3.72 -1.51
CA VAL A 217 -19.90 -5.16 -1.48
C VAL A 217 -20.21 -5.61 -0.05
N PRO A 218 -21.07 -6.65 0.14
CA PRO A 218 -21.52 -7.03 1.47
C PRO A 218 -20.44 -7.72 2.30
N SER A 219 -19.48 -8.37 1.66
CA SER A 219 -18.42 -9.10 2.36
C SER A 219 -17.21 -9.37 1.45
N ALA A 220 -16.08 -9.62 2.09
CA ALA A 220 -14.87 -10.11 1.45
C ALA A 220 -14.17 -11.16 2.30
N ARG A 221 -13.60 -12.18 1.67
CA ARG A 221 -12.77 -13.20 2.31
C ARG A 221 -11.53 -13.43 1.49
N TRP A 222 -10.38 -13.57 2.13
CA TRP A 222 -9.10 -13.74 1.42
C TRP A 222 -8.11 -14.59 2.20
N GLU A 223 -7.22 -15.23 1.44
CA GLU A 223 -5.99 -15.81 1.91
C GLU A 223 -4.93 -15.64 0.81
N TYR A 224 -3.81 -15.03 1.14
CA TYR A 224 -2.67 -14.94 0.23
C TYR A 224 -1.35 -14.86 0.96
N SER A 225 -0.32 -15.39 0.33
CA SER A 225 1.07 -15.22 0.73
C SER A 225 1.73 -14.14 -0.12
N THR A 226 2.70 -13.43 0.46
CA THR A 226 3.51 -12.43 -0.23
C THR A 226 4.99 -12.76 -0.07
N ARG A 227 5.74 -12.61 -1.15
CA ARG A 227 7.19 -12.62 -1.16
C ARG A 227 7.71 -11.21 -1.38
N PRO A 228 8.16 -10.51 -0.31
CA PRO A 228 8.76 -9.19 -0.43
C PRO A 228 10.03 -9.23 -1.28
N ILE A 229 10.25 -8.19 -2.09
CA ILE A 229 11.44 -8.06 -2.93
C ILE A 229 12.31 -6.93 -2.42
N TYR A 230 11.75 -5.75 -2.21
CA TYR A 230 12.43 -4.58 -1.63
C TYR A 230 11.40 -3.60 -1.03
N GLY A 231 11.88 -2.77 -0.11
CA GLY A 231 11.13 -1.66 0.47
C GLY A 231 11.58 -0.30 -0.11
N TRP A 232 12.17 0.56 0.70
CA TRP A 232 12.68 1.87 0.30
C TRP A 232 14.22 1.86 0.26
N GLY A 233 14.78 1.38 -0.85
CA GLY A 233 16.23 1.24 -1.03
C GLY A 233 16.58 0.45 -2.28
N THR A 234 17.87 0.37 -2.58
CA THR A 234 18.38 -0.44 -3.69
C THR A 234 18.22 -1.91 -3.39
N VAL A 235 17.89 -2.70 -4.41
CA VAL A 235 17.74 -4.15 -4.30
C VAL A 235 19.03 -4.79 -3.77
N GLY A 236 18.90 -5.68 -2.77
CA GLY A 236 20.05 -6.36 -2.14
C GLY A 236 20.90 -5.47 -1.23
N SER A 237 20.41 -4.28 -0.87
CA SER A 237 21.00 -3.44 0.17
C SER A 237 20.03 -3.24 1.34
N GLU A 238 20.54 -2.75 2.47
CA GLU A 238 19.67 -2.40 3.60
C GLU A 238 18.62 -1.36 3.19
N GLN A 239 17.37 -1.67 3.46
CA GLN A 239 16.24 -0.78 3.20
C GLN A 239 16.18 0.35 4.24
N LYS A 240 15.69 1.52 3.84
CA LYS A 240 15.75 2.76 4.62
C LYS A 240 14.37 3.25 5.03
N ALA A 241 14.35 4.18 5.98
CA ALA A 241 13.15 4.94 6.29
C ALA A 241 12.82 5.91 5.14
N THR A 242 11.57 5.91 4.69
CA THR A 242 11.10 6.73 3.56
C THR A 242 11.29 8.23 3.79
N ALA A 243 10.98 8.71 5.00
CA ALA A 243 11.15 10.12 5.39
C ALA A 243 12.50 10.42 6.06
N GLY A 244 13.48 9.50 5.92
CA GLY A 244 14.78 9.60 6.58
C GLY A 244 14.73 9.27 8.08
N TRP A 245 15.88 9.33 8.74
CA TRP A 245 16.03 8.92 10.14
C TRP A 245 15.21 9.75 11.14
N LEU A 246 14.81 10.97 10.78
CA LEU A 246 13.95 11.81 11.63
C LEU A 246 12.53 11.24 11.81
N ALA A 247 12.12 10.24 11.01
CA ALA A 247 10.87 9.51 11.22
C ALA A 247 10.82 8.79 12.59
N ALA A 248 11.96 8.55 13.22
CA ALA A 248 12.03 8.01 14.58
C ALA A 248 11.63 9.01 15.69
N LEU A 249 11.49 10.29 15.35
CA LEU A 249 11.16 11.34 16.30
C LEU A 249 9.70 11.80 16.14
N PRO A 250 8.90 11.93 17.20
CA PRO A 250 7.49 12.31 17.14
C PRO A 250 7.27 13.81 16.86
N VAL A 251 8.19 14.44 16.15
CA VAL A 251 8.15 15.89 15.89
C VAL A 251 7.75 16.25 14.45
N PHE A 252 7.66 15.27 13.55
CA PHE A 252 7.35 15.46 12.12
C PHE A 252 6.14 14.65 11.69
N GLU A 253 5.18 14.49 12.58
CA GLU A 253 3.93 13.77 12.30
C GLU A 253 3.05 14.48 11.27
N PRO A 254 2.23 13.74 10.48
CA PRO A 254 2.26 12.28 10.39
C PRO A 254 3.49 11.76 9.64
N HIS A 255 3.87 10.55 9.98
CA HIS A 255 4.94 9.82 9.31
C HIS A 255 4.38 8.92 8.21
N TRP A 256 5.20 8.64 7.22
CA TRP A 256 4.92 7.73 6.11
C TRP A 256 6.10 6.79 5.89
N GLN A 257 5.83 5.49 5.79
CA GLN A 257 6.83 4.47 5.52
C GLN A 257 6.33 3.51 4.44
N VAL A 258 7.06 3.44 3.33
CA VAL A 258 6.91 2.37 2.35
C VAL A 258 7.55 1.10 2.92
N CYS A 259 6.73 0.16 3.33
CA CYS A 259 7.19 -1.10 3.92
C CYS A 259 7.72 -2.05 2.85
N MET A 260 7.04 -2.09 1.70
CA MET A 260 7.38 -2.91 0.55
C MET A 260 6.98 -2.17 -0.73
N ALA A 261 7.96 -1.65 -1.49
CA ALA A 261 7.69 -0.99 -2.77
C ALA A 261 7.35 -2.02 -3.87
N ALA A 262 7.90 -3.23 -3.77
CA ALA A 262 7.49 -4.34 -4.61
C ALA A 262 7.61 -5.68 -3.88
N GLY A 263 6.64 -6.53 -4.15
CA GLY A 263 6.54 -7.92 -3.77
C GLY A 263 5.70 -8.69 -4.77
N LEU A 264 5.62 -9.99 -4.59
CA LEU A 264 4.79 -10.88 -5.40
C LEU A 264 3.86 -11.66 -4.47
N SER A 265 2.57 -11.58 -4.76
CA SER A 265 1.53 -12.24 -3.95
C SER A 265 0.86 -13.37 -4.71
N THR A 266 0.57 -14.46 -3.98
CA THR A 266 -0.14 -15.62 -4.51
C THR A 266 -1.26 -16.01 -3.56
N GLY A 267 -2.47 -16.17 -4.07
CA GLY A 267 -3.63 -16.52 -3.28
C GLY A 267 -4.94 -16.18 -3.96
N TRP A 268 -5.92 -15.81 -3.16
CA TRP A 268 -7.27 -15.53 -3.64
C TRP A 268 -8.00 -14.53 -2.76
N ILE A 269 -9.02 -13.89 -3.33
CA ILE A 269 -10.04 -13.11 -2.66
C ILE A 269 -11.43 -13.43 -3.20
N GLU A 270 -12.38 -13.71 -2.32
CA GLU A 270 -13.82 -13.63 -2.57
C GLU A 270 -14.25 -12.18 -2.33
N TRP A 271 -14.78 -11.54 -3.35
CA TRP A 271 -15.22 -10.14 -3.33
C TRP A 271 -16.71 -10.06 -3.71
N GLY A 272 -17.58 -9.96 -2.70
CA GLY A 272 -19.01 -10.13 -2.90
C GLY A 272 -19.34 -11.55 -3.39
N ASP A 273 -19.88 -11.64 -4.60
CA ASP A 273 -20.24 -12.89 -5.28
C ASP A 273 -19.18 -13.39 -6.29
N ARG A 274 -18.06 -12.67 -6.43
CA ARG A 274 -16.97 -13.00 -7.35
C ARG A 274 -15.75 -13.51 -6.60
N GLN A 275 -14.99 -14.39 -7.24
CA GLN A 275 -13.68 -14.86 -6.74
C GLN A 275 -12.58 -14.49 -7.72
N TYR A 276 -11.47 -14.00 -7.18
CA TYR A 276 -10.25 -13.67 -7.91
C TYR A 276 -9.11 -14.49 -7.36
N GLU A 277 -8.46 -15.26 -8.22
CA GLU A 277 -7.25 -16.02 -7.93
C GLU A 277 -6.07 -15.35 -8.62
N PHE A 278 -4.91 -15.34 -7.95
CA PHE A 278 -3.70 -14.71 -8.47
C PHE A 278 -2.46 -15.48 -8.05
N GLU A 279 -1.46 -15.48 -8.94
CA GLU A 279 -0.14 -16.08 -8.71
C GLU A 279 0.92 -15.08 -9.12
N ASP A 280 1.93 -14.87 -8.24
CA ASP A 280 3.03 -13.90 -8.40
C ASP A 280 2.53 -12.49 -8.84
N ALA A 281 1.38 -12.10 -8.34
CA ALA A 281 0.79 -10.80 -8.64
C ALA A 281 1.59 -9.65 -7.99
N PRO A 282 1.89 -8.57 -8.74
CA PRO A 282 2.59 -7.41 -8.21
C PRO A 282 1.90 -6.84 -6.98
N SER A 283 2.65 -6.63 -5.90
CA SER A 283 2.12 -6.17 -4.63
C SER A 283 2.97 -5.08 -3.99
N TYR A 284 2.32 -4.33 -3.09
CA TYR A 284 2.83 -3.14 -2.45
C TYR A 284 2.35 -3.04 -1.02
N SER A 285 3.13 -2.42 -0.12
CA SER A 285 2.63 -2.04 1.20
C SER A 285 3.31 -0.79 1.76
N GLU A 286 2.53 -0.02 2.51
CA GLU A 286 2.97 1.15 3.25
C GLU A 286 2.22 1.30 4.56
N LYS A 287 2.63 2.27 5.37
CA LYS A 287 1.94 2.63 6.60
C LYS A 287 2.13 4.10 6.95
N ASN A 288 1.19 4.59 7.74
CA ASN A 288 1.22 5.94 8.28
C ASN A 288 0.93 5.90 9.78
N TRP A 289 1.56 6.80 10.56
CA TRP A 289 1.27 6.93 11.99
C TRP A 289 1.49 8.36 12.48
N GLY A 290 0.83 8.71 13.59
CA GLY A 290 0.92 10.04 14.21
C GLY A 290 -0.38 10.47 14.86
N GLY A 291 -0.63 11.77 14.93
CA GLY A 291 -1.86 12.34 15.51
C GLY A 291 -3.06 12.32 14.56
N SER A 292 -2.85 12.54 13.26
CA SER A 292 -3.85 12.51 12.20
C SER A 292 -3.17 12.52 10.84
N PHE A 293 -3.90 12.25 9.76
CA PHE A 293 -3.40 12.48 8.40
C PHE A 293 -3.08 13.95 8.15
N PRO A 294 -2.28 14.27 7.10
CA PRO A 294 -2.04 15.63 6.68
C PRO A 294 -3.35 16.37 6.37
N THR A 295 -3.36 17.70 6.46
CA THR A 295 -4.54 18.49 6.11
C THR A 295 -4.89 18.41 4.63
N LYS A 296 -3.91 18.06 3.79
CA LYS A 296 -4.04 17.88 2.34
C LYS A 296 -2.92 16.99 1.84
N TRP A 297 -3.25 15.97 1.03
CA TRP A 297 -2.25 15.06 0.46
C TRP A 297 -2.65 14.55 -0.90
N PHE A 298 -1.71 13.95 -1.58
CA PHE A 298 -1.90 13.15 -2.79
C PHE A 298 -0.94 11.98 -2.78
N TRP A 299 -1.28 10.93 -3.53
CA TRP A 299 -0.47 9.74 -3.66
C TRP A 299 -0.61 9.13 -5.05
N VAL A 300 0.47 8.49 -5.52
CA VAL A 300 0.59 7.83 -6.82
C VAL A 300 1.42 6.58 -6.62
N GLN A 301 0.88 5.41 -6.95
CA GLN A 301 1.60 4.15 -6.86
C GLN A 301 1.32 3.26 -8.06
N CYS A 302 2.37 2.67 -8.64
CA CYS A 302 2.25 1.75 -9.75
C CYS A 302 3.40 0.74 -9.75
N ASN A 303 3.07 -0.53 -9.98
CA ASN A 303 4.01 -1.62 -10.21
C ASN A 303 3.56 -2.56 -11.33
N VAL A 304 2.70 -2.04 -12.21
CA VAL A 304 2.26 -2.69 -13.46
C VAL A 304 2.53 -1.70 -14.59
N PHE A 305 3.48 -1.99 -15.46
CA PHE A 305 3.89 -1.09 -16.54
C PHE A 305 3.94 -1.82 -17.87
N GLU A 306 3.69 -1.09 -18.96
CA GLU A 306 3.71 -1.61 -20.32
C GLU A 306 5.08 -1.43 -20.97
N GLY A 307 5.45 -2.35 -21.84
CA GLY A 307 6.60 -2.21 -22.74
C GLY A 307 7.98 -2.22 -22.08
N VAL A 308 8.09 -2.56 -20.79
CA VAL A 308 9.36 -2.68 -20.09
C VAL A 308 9.74 -4.14 -19.87
N SER A 309 11.01 -4.47 -20.19
CA SER A 309 11.54 -5.82 -20.03
C SER A 309 11.98 -6.15 -18.59
N GLY A 310 11.72 -5.30 -17.64
CA GLY A 310 12.17 -5.42 -16.27
C GLY A 310 11.10 -5.04 -15.25
N GLU A 311 11.43 -5.22 -13.99
CA GLU A 311 10.58 -4.83 -12.88
C GLU A 311 10.68 -3.32 -12.68
N VAL A 312 9.52 -2.65 -12.67
CA VAL A 312 9.39 -1.24 -12.36
C VAL A 312 8.41 -1.07 -11.20
N ALA A 313 8.78 -0.29 -10.19
CA ALA A 313 7.87 0.13 -9.15
C ALA A 313 8.01 1.63 -8.88
N LEU A 314 6.91 2.34 -8.93
CA LEU A 314 6.78 3.75 -8.59
C LEU A 314 6.00 3.91 -7.30
N THR A 315 6.54 4.71 -6.40
CA THR A 315 5.78 5.28 -5.28
C THR A 315 6.10 6.77 -5.19
N ALA A 316 5.07 7.59 -5.24
CA ALA A 316 5.21 9.04 -5.11
C ALA A 316 4.06 9.59 -4.26
N GLY A 317 4.35 10.59 -3.47
CA GLY A 317 3.31 11.21 -2.64
C GLY A 317 3.79 12.50 -2.01
N GLY A 318 2.83 13.28 -1.55
CA GLY A 318 3.11 14.52 -0.87
C GLY A 318 1.94 15.01 -0.03
N GLY A 319 2.27 15.85 0.94
CA GLY A 319 1.29 16.38 1.86
C GLY A 319 1.62 17.77 2.35
N ARG A 320 0.59 18.43 2.89
CA ARG A 320 0.70 19.66 3.66
C ARG A 320 0.46 19.34 5.12
N ARG A 321 1.51 19.43 5.92
CA ARG A 321 1.44 19.15 7.37
C ARG A 321 1.74 20.36 8.19
N GLY A 322 1.20 20.39 9.41
CA GLY A 322 1.54 21.42 10.41
C GLY A 322 2.96 21.23 10.96
N LEU A 323 3.58 22.30 11.41
CA LEU A 323 4.85 22.26 12.12
C LEU A 323 4.58 22.34 13.63
N PRO A 324 4.80 21.27 14.42
CA PRO A 324 4.49 21.24 15.84
C PRO A 324 5.17 22.36 16.66
N ALA A 325 6.41 22.70 16.27
CA ALA A 325 7.17 23.76 16.92
C ALA A 325 6.74 25.19 16.55
N LEU A 326 5.89 25.34 15.53
CA LEU A 326 5.43 26.62 14.98
C LEU A 326 3.93 26.57 14.69
N PRO A 327 3.06 26.71 15.71
CA PRO A 327 1.61 26.65 15.53
C PRO A 327 1.12 27.60 14.42
N GLY A 328 0.24 27.10 13.55
CA GLY A 328 -0.26 27.85 12.39
C GLY A 328 0.66 27.88 11.17
N SER A 329 1.88 27.34 11.29
CA SER A 329 2.80 27.18 10.16
C SER A 329 2.65 25.80 9.52
N PHE A 330 2.81 25.75 8.18
CA PHE A 330 2.68 24.53 7.39
C PHE A 330 3.90 24.35 6.50
N GLU A 331 4.28 23.09 6.26
CA GLU A 331 5.23 22.76 5.20
C GLU A 331 4.57 21.87 4.15
N ASN A 332 5.06 21.99 2.92
CA ASN A 332 4.71 21.13 1.81
C ASN A 332 5.88 20.16 1.58
N VAL A 333 5.62 18.87 1.68
CA VAL A 333 6.63 17.81 1.47
C VAL A 333 6.13 16.84 0.42
N ALA A 334 7.03 16.35 -0.42
CA ALA A 334 6.73 15.29 -1.38
C ALA A 334 8.00 14.54 -1.72
N MET A 335 7.84 13.29 -2.14
CA MET A 335 8.91 12.38 -2.52
C MET A 335 8.48 11.56 -3.73
N VAL A 336 9.47 11.12 -4.52
CA VAL A 336 9.29 10.15 -5.61
C VAL A 336 10.37 9.09 -5.47
N GLY A 337 9.97 7.83 -5.44
CA GLY A 337 10.85 6.67 -5.47
C GLY A 337 10.51 5.79 -6.67
N VAL A 338 11.49 5.47 -7.49
CA VAL A 338 11.34 4.55 -8.62
C VAL A 338 12.39 3.46 -8.52
N HIS A 339 11.95 2.21 -8.55
CA HIS A 339 12.83 1.06 -8.73
C HIS A 339 12.80 0.63 -10.20
N TYR A 340 13.96 0.46 -10.79
CA TYR A 340 14.12 -0.02 -12.15
C TYR A 340 15.48 -0.69 -12.34
N GLU A 341 15.52 -1.87 -12.95
CA GLU A 341 16.74 -2.66 -13.18
C GLU A 341 17.64 -2.82 -11.94
N GLY A 342 17.04 -3.13 -10.80
CA GLY A 342 17.74 -3.30 -9.52
C GLY A 342 18.24 -2.02 -8.87
N LYS A 343 18.05 -0.86 -9.50
CA LYS A 343 18.43 0.46 -8.98
C LYS A 343 17.24 1.15 -8.33
N PHE A 344 17.52 1.94 -7.30
CA PHE A 344 16.56 2.82 -6.67
C PHE A 344 16.88 4.29 -6.98
N PHE A 345 15.95 4.95 -7.66
CA PHE A 345 16.00 6.37 -7.99
C PHE A 345 15.16 7.13 -6.97
N GLU A 346 15.82 7.76 -6.01
CA GLU A 346 15.20 8.48 -4.90
C GLU A 346 15.24 10.00 -5.13
N PHE A 347 14.07 10.63 -5.15
CA PHE A 347 13.92 12.08 -5.28
C PHE A 347 13.22 12.61 -4.02
N VAL A 348 14.00 13.23 -3.15
CA VAL A 348 13.57 13.74 -1.85
C VAL A 348 14.01 15.20 -1.69
N PRO A 349 13.24 16.04 -0.95
CA PRO A 349 13.48 17.48 -0.91
C PRO A 349 14.79 17.90 -0.22
N TRP A 350 15.41 17.00 0.55
CA TRP A 350 16.72 17.27 1.16
C TRP A 350 17.92 16.91 0.26
N LYS A 351 17.69 16.21 -0.86
CA LYS A 351 18.70 15.88 -1.87
C LYS A 351 18.50 16.60 -3.20
N GLY A 352 17.35 17.23 -3.41
CA GLY A 352 17.02 17.83 -4.67
C GLY A 352 15.73 18.65 -4.64
N ASN A 353 15.13 18.86 -5.80
CA ASN A 353 13.86 19.55 -5.96
C ASN A 353 12.75 18.55 -6.22
N VAL A 354 11.57 18.75 -5.63
CA VAL A 354 10.33 18.02 -5.94
C VAL A 354 9.21 19.04 -6.09
N GLU A 355 8.56 19.04 -7.24
CA GLU A 355 7.49 19.97 -7.58
C GLU A 355 6.26 19.19 -8.06
N TRP A 356 5.07 19.73 -7.86
CA TRP A 356 3.84 19.11 -8.31
C TRP A 356 2.75 20.09 -8.69
N LYS A 357 1.82 19.58 -9.50
CA LYS A 357 0.55 20.21 -9.85
C LYS A 357 -0.52 19.13 -9.82
N ILE A 358 -1.38 19.17 -8.81
CA ILE A 358 -2.42 18.19 -8.55
C ILE A 358 -3.77 18.88 -8.62
N ALA A 359 -4.64 18.41 -9.49
CA ALA A 359 -6.04 18.89 -9.54
C ALA A 359 -6.84 18.32 -8.35
N PRO A 360 -8.00 18.88 -8.04
CA PRO A 360 -8.93 18.29 -7.07
C PRO A 360 -9.29 16.84 -7.39
N TRP A 361 -9.30 16.49 -8.68
CA TRP A 361 -9.39 15.16 -9.25
C TRP A 361 -8.96 15.16 -10.70
N GLY A 362 -8.54 14.01 -11.24
CA GLY A 362 -8.31 13.78 -12.66
C GLY A 362 -6.92 14.14 -13.17
N LEU A 363 -6.05 14.81 -12.40
CA LEU A 363 -4.69 15.14 -12.84
C LEU A 363 -3.69 15.18 -11.70
N TRP A 364 -2.60 14.40 -11.86
CA TRP A 364 -1.40 14.38 -11.02
C TRP A 364 -0.17 14.59 -11.89
N GLN A 365 0.52 15.70 -11.72
CA GLN A 365 1.80 15.98 -12.38
C GLN A 365 2.85 16.21 -11.33
N MET A 366 3.97 15.48 -11.41
CA MET A 366 5.15 15.71 -10.57
C MET A 366 6.40 15.76 -11.43
N SER A 367 7.30 16.62 -11.02
CA SER A 367 8.67 16.64 -11.52
C SER A 367 9.64 16.71 -10.36
N ALA A 368 10.72 15.94 -10.44
CA ALA A 368 11.75 15.98 -9.42
C ALA A 368 13.14 15.82 -10.04
N LEU A 369 14.12 16.41 -9.39
CA LEU A 369 15.51 16.36 -9.84
C LEU A 369 16.49 16.27 -8.67
N THR A 370 17.57 15.56 -8.92
CA THR A 370 18.80 15.57 -8.15
C THR A 370 19.93 16.10 -9.01
N ASP A 371 21.16 16.07 -8.53
CA ASP A 371 22.33 16.44 -9.35
C ASP A 371 22.55 15.49 -10.55
N ILE A 372 22.08 14.23 -10.45
CA ILE A 372 22.39 13.15 -11.39
C ILE A 372 21.18 12.74 -12.22
N TYR A 373 19.96 12.81 -11.68
CA TYR A 373 18.76 12.30 -12.30
C TYR A 373 17.62 13.30 -12.27
N GLU A 374 16.73 13.15 -13.24
CA GLU A 374 15.45 13.87 -13.32
C GLU A 374 14.33 12.87 -13.59
N VAL A 375 13.19 13.05 -12.93
CA VAL A 375 11.97 12.27 -13.14
C VAL A 375 10.81 13.19 -13.45
N ASN A 376 9.98 12.79 -14.41
CA ASN A 376 8.64 13.33 -14.62
C ASN A 376 7.62 12.22 -14.56
N LEU A 377 6.53 12.49 -13.90
CA LEU A 377 5.33 11.66 -13.97
C LEU A 377 4.11 12.54 -14.26
N GLU A 378 3.23 12.03 -15.10
CA GLU A 378 1.90 12.59 -15.34
C GLU A 378 0.90 11.46 -15.27
N ALA A 379 -0.09 11.60 -14.39
CA ALA A 379 -1.15 10.64 -14.26
C ALA A 379 -2.51 11.31 -14.34
N THR A 380 -3.49 10.58 -14.91
CA THR A 380 -4.87 11.04 -15.06
C THR A 380 -5.86 9.96 -14.65
N ALA A 381 -7.02 10.38 -14.16
CA ALA A 381 -8.16 9.52 -13.90
C ALA A 381 -9.39 10.11 -14.60
N ASP A 382 -10.05 9.28 -15.41
CA ASP A 382 -11.28 9.65 -16.13
C ASP A 382 -12.54 9.22 -15.34
N ASP A 383 -12.40 8.27 -14.40
CA ASP A 383 -13.46 7.76 -13.55
C ASP A 383 -13.74 8.70 -12.36
N PRO A 384 -14.89 8.54 -11.67
CA PRO A 384 -15.24 9.37 -10.52
C PRO A 384 -14.39 9.07 -9.27
N GLY A 385 -13.69 7.93 -9.21
CA GLY A 385 -12.98 7.42 -8.06
C GLY A 385 -13.89 6.96 -6.92
N CYS A 386 -13.30 6.18 -6.01
CA CYS A 386 -13.93 5.67 -4.79
C CYS A 386 -13.61 6.60 -3.61
N ILE A 387 -14.62 6.94 -2.80
CA ILE A 387 -14.40 7.71 -1.58
C ILE A 387 -14.07 6.76 -0.44
N LEU A 388 -12.90 6.90 0.15
CA LEU A 388 -12.39 6.12 1.26
C LEU A 388 -12.38 6.93 2.56
N ARG A 389 -12.25 6.24 3.68
CA ARG A 389 -12.10 6.87 4.98
C ARG A 389 -10.62 6.97 5.38
N ALA A 390 -10.27 8.11 5.96
CA ALA A 390 -8.95 8.37 6.51
C ALA A 390 -9.05 8.91 7.94
N PRO A 391 -8.04 8.68 8.81
CA PRO A 391 -7.98 9.23 10.16
C PRO A 391 -7.87 10.76 10.13
N THR A 392 -8.91 11.45 10.57
CA THR A 392 -8.96 12.92 10.63
C THR A 392 -8.80 13.43 12.06
N ALA A 393 -8.32 14.66 12.21
CA ALA A 393 -8.16 15.27 13.55
C ALA A 393 -9.51 15.47 14.27
N ASP A 394 -10.57 15.80 13.51
CA ASP A 394 -11.83 16.30 14.09
C ASP A 394 -12.95 15.25 14.10
N ALA A 395 -12.86 14.20 13.30
CA ALA A 395 -13.94 13.23 13.11
C ALA A 395 -13.50 11.76 13.14
N GLY A 396 -12.23 11.47 13.46
CA GLY A 396 -11.69 10.11 13.43
C GLY A 396 -11.69 9.55 12.00
N LEU A 397 -11.98 8.26 11.85
CA LEU A 397 -12.03 7.59 10.55
C LEU A 397 -13.26 8.06 9.74
N ALA A 398 -13.06 9.07 8.90
CA ALA A 398 -14.12 9.75 8.16
C ALA A 398 -13.88 9.71 6.64
N PRO A 399 -14.93 9.85 5.78
CA PRO A 399 -14.78 9.95 4.33
C PRO A 399 -13.97 11.21 3.97
N PHE A 400 -12.69 11.06 3.66
CA PHE A 400 -11.77 12.18 3.56
C PHE A 400 -10.71 12.03 2.47
N CYS A 401 -10.71 10.92 1.71
CA CYS A 401 -9.88 10.74 0.52
C CYS A 401 -10.67 10.11 -0.62
N LYS A 402 -10.13 10.19 -1.80
CA LYS A 402 -10.68 9.64 -3.02
C LYS A 402 -9.58 8.95 -3.80
N ASP A 403 -9.81 7.69 -4.18
CA ASP A 403 -8.87 6.80 -4.85
C ASP A 403 -9.44 6.21 -6.12
N THR A 404 -8.55 5.77 -7.02
CA THR A 404 -8.84 4.86 -8.12
C THR A 404 -7.66 3.94 -8.38
N PHE A 405 -7.91 2.76 -8.96
CA PHE A 405 -6.88 1.83 -9.45
C PHE A 405 -6.74 1.83 -10.97
N SER A 406 -7.57 2.58 -11.67
CA SER A 406 -7.63 2.65 -13.15
C SER A 406 -6.95 3.90 -13.72
N GLY A 407 -6.06 4.52 -12.96
CA GLY A 407 -5.32 5.70 -13.41
C GLY A 407 -4.39 5.38 -14.58
N LYS A 408 -4.31 6.32 -15.55
CA LYS A 408 -3.34 6.31 -16.64
C LYS A 408 -2.12 7.08 -16.21
N LEU A 409 -0.94 6.49 -16.38
CA LEU A 409 0.34 7.07 -15.96
C LEU A 409 1.34 7.06 -17.09
N LYS A 410 2.07 8.16 -17.26
CA LYS A 410 3.32 8.25 -17.99
C LYS A 410 4.45 8.55 -17.02
N LEU A 411 5.51 7.74 -17.05
CA LEU A 411 6.68 7.86 -16.19
C LEU A 411 7.96 7.93 -17.03
N GLN A 412 8.78 8.93 -16.79
CA GLN A 412 10.02 9.14 -17.51
C GLN A 412 11.18 9.50 -16.57
N ILE A 413 12.35 8.89 -16.77
CA ILE A 413 13.57 9.18 -16.01
C ILE A 413 14.71 9.46 -16.99
N TRP A 414 15.51 10.49 -16.69
CA TRP A 414 16.70 10.87 -17.44
C TRP A 414 17.93 10.98 -16.53
N GLU A 415 19.09 10.67 -17.09
CA GLU A 415 20.35 11.18 -16.54
C GLU A 415 20.42 12.70 -16.76
N ARG A 416 21.07 13.40 -15.84
CA ARG A 416 21.36 14.83 -16.01
C ARG A 416 22.82 15.01 -16.45
N THR A 417 23.02 15.89 -17.41
CA THR A 417 24.35 16.31 -17.85
C THR A 417 25.01 17.18 -16.78
N ARG A 418 26.32 17.36 -16.87
CA ARG A 418 27.08 18.28 -16.01
C ARG A 418 26.57 19.73 -16.07
N THR A 419 25.93 20.13 -17.17
CA THR A 419 25.34 21.46 -17.35
C THR A 419 23.90 21.55 -16.77
N GLY A 420 23.39 20.45 -16.21
CA GLY A 420 22.06 20.40 -15.61
C GLY A 420 20.90 20.15 -16.57
N SER A 421 21.16 19.95 -17.86
CA SER A 421 20.15 19.57 -18.85
C SER A 421 19.89 18.07 -18.86
N ARG A 422 18.75 17.65 -19.43
CA ARG A 422 18.43 16.23 -19.65
C ARG A 422 19.45 15.60 -20.60
N GLY A 423 19.95 14.44 -20.20
CA GLY A 423 20.85 13.59 -20.97
C GLY A 423 20.15 12.35 -21.50
N LYS A 424 20.74 11.17 -21.24
CA LYS A 424 20.21 9.87 -21.67
C LYS A 424 18.88 9.57 -20.97
N VAL A 425 17.91 9.08 -21.74
CA VAL A 425 16.69 8.47 -21.20
C VAL A 425 17.06 7.16 -20.54
N ILE A 426 16.68 6.98 -19.27
CA ILE A 426 16.83 5.74 -18.49
C ILE A 426 15.56 4.90 -18.59
N LEU A 427 14.41 5.55 -18.41
CA LEU A 427 13.09 4.92 -18.43
C LEU A 427 12.10 5.84 -19.14
N ASP A 428 11.27 5.27 -20.01
CA ASP A 428 10.09 5.91 -20.60
C ASP A 428 9.03 4.81 -20.74
N THR A 429 7.98 4.90 -19.91
CA THR A 429 6.99 3.82 -19.81
C THR A 429 5.62 4.38 -19.40
N GLU A 430 4.59 3.59 -19.62
CA GLU A 430 3.20 3.95 -19.35
C GLU A 430 2.48 2.83 -18.58
N SER A 431 1.36 3.16 -17.96
CA SER A 431 0.47 2.22 -17.28
C SER A 431 -0.97 2.72 -17.35
N ASP A 432 -1.91 1.79 -17.39
CA ASP A 432 -3.34 2.02 -17.22
C ASP A 432 -3.89 1.44 -15.90
N MET A 433 -3.00 1.04 -15.00
CA MET A 433 -3.30 0.45 -13.69
C MET A 433 -2.60 1.20 -12.54
N CYS A 434 -2.50 2.52 -12.68
CA CYS A 434 -1.91 3.34 -11.64
C CYS A 434 -2.92 3.62 -10.53
N ALA A 435 -2.52 3.38 -9.30
CA ALA A 435 -3.30 3.83 -8.14
C ALA A 435 -3.05 5.31 -7.89
N LEU A 436 -4.12 6.08 -7.76
CA LEU A 436 -4.11 7.53 -7.61
C LEU A 436 -5.01 7.95 -6.46
N GLU A 437 -4.51 8.83 -5.60
CA GLU A 437 -5.25 9.35 -4.45
C GLU A 437 -5.13 10.86 -4.32
N VAL A 438 -6.21 11.49 -3.86
CA VAL A 438 -6.23 12.82 -3.25
C VAL A 438 -6.99 12.77 -1.95
N GLY A 439 -6.48 13.43 -0.91
CA GLY A 439 -7.14 13.44 0.37
C GLY A 439 -6.98 14.76 1.13
N GLY A 440 -7.74 14.88 2.20
CA GLY A 440 -7.83 16.11 2.95
C GLY A 440 -8.62 17.19 2.22
N GLY A 441 -8.41 18.41 2.63
CA GLY A 441 -9.11 19.49 1.95
C GLY A 441 -9.20 20.78 2.72
N PRO A 442 -9.94 21.73 2.16
CA PRO A 442 -10.75 21.64 0.92
C PRO A 442 -9.92 21.72 -0.38
N TRP A 443 -10.39 20.98 -1.41
CA TRP A 443 -9.82 20.95 -2.76
C TRP A 443 -10.66 21.81 -3.73
N TYR A 444 -10.59 23.14 -3.62
CA TYR A 444 -11.32 24.04 -4.52
C TYR A 444 -10.58 24.34 -5.82
N THR A 445 -9.27 24.22 -5.79
CA THR A 445 -8.40 24.58 -6.91
C THR A 445 -7.22 23.60 -7.01
N THR A 446 -6.59 23.61 -8.17
CA THR A 446 -5.34 22.90 -8.40
C THR A 446 -4.28 23.32 -7.38
N TRP A 447 -3.62 22.34 -6.76
CA TRP A 447 -2.53 22.54 -5.83
C TRP A 447 -1.20 22.44 -6.56
N GLN A 448 -0.64 23.60 -6.89
CA GLN A 448 0.65 23.70 -7.54
C GLN A 448 1.64 24.34 -6.58
N THR A 449 2.71 23.60 -6.27
CA THR A 449 3.76 24.07 -5.34
C THR A 449 5.00 23.17 -5.45
N LYS A 450 5.96 23.38 -4.55
CA LYS A 450 7.16 22.57 -4.40
C LYS A 450 7.40 22.21 -2.95
N ALA A 451 8.12 21.11 -2.74
CA ALA A 451 8.56 20.70 -1.42
C ALA A 451 9.54 21.71 -0.83
N ARG A 452 9.36 21.99 0.45
CA ARG A 452 10.27 22.84 1.24
C ARG A 452 10.57 22.17 2.56
N VAL A 453 11.84 21.87 2.79
CA VAL A 453 12.35 21.44 4.08
C VAL A 453 13.22 22.58 4.63
N LEU A 454 12.93 23.03 5.85
CA LEU A 454 13.63 24.11 6.48
C LEU A 454 15.06 23.69 6.87
N GLU A 455 16.02 24.61 6.77
CA GLU A 455 17.29 24.48 7.47
C GLU A 455 17.06 24.73 8.99
N PRO A 456 17.65 23.96 9.91
CA PRO A 456 18.69 22.93 9.74
C PRO A 456 18.16 21.50 9.47
N VAL A 457 16.86 21.28 9.39
CA VAL A 457 16.24 19.95 9.20
C VAL A 457 16.77 19.27 7.91
N LYS A 458 16.90 20.05 6.83
CA LYS A 458 17.46 19.58 5.57
C LYS A 458 18.88 19.03 5.74
N THR A 459 19.73 19.73 6.45
CA THR A 459 21.11 19.29 6.74
C THR A 459 21.11 18.03 7.60
N LEU A 460 20.26 17.94 8.62
CA LEU A 460 20.14 16.76 9.47
C LEU A 460 19.70 15.52 8.71
N LEU A 461 18.73 15.64 7.78
CA LEU A 461 18.25 14.53 6.96
C LEU A 461 19.30 13.97 5.99
N GLN A 462 20.35 14.72 5.68
CA GLN A 462 21.47 14.25 4.85
C GLN A 462 22.47 13.38 5.63
N LEU A 463 22.39 13.35 6.97
CA LEU A 463 23.27 12.52 7.76
C LEU A 463 22.90 11.02 7.58
N PRO A 464 23.87 10.14 7.35
CA PRO A 464 23.64 8.72 7.12
C PRO A 464 23.42 7.99 8.45
N ILE A 465 22.35 8.34 9.17
CA ILE A 465 22.01 7.73 10.46
C ILE A 465 21.06 6.56 10.23
N ASP A 466 21.48 5.36 10.64
CA ASP A 466 20.60 4.20 10.79
C ASP A 466 20.12 4.12 12.23
N VAL A 467 18.85 4.44 12.44
CA VAL A 467 18.27 4.52 13.79
C VAL A 467 18.19 3.17 14.47
N GLU A 468 17.95 2.09 13.73
CA GLU A 468 17.90 0.74 14.32
C GLU A 468 19.27 0.30 14.84
N GLN A 469 20.35 0.64 14.15
CA GLN A 469 21.71 0.32 14.60
C GLN A 469 22.07 0.98 15.92
N LEU A 470 21.49 2.15 16.25
CA LEU A 470 21.70 2.82 17.53
C LEU A 470 21.22 1.97 18.72
N PHE A 471 20.21 1.13 18.51
CA PHE A 471 19.63 0.28 19.56
C PHE A 471 20.20 -1.14 19.57
N THR A 472 21.08 -1.52 18.62
CA THR A 472 21.72 -2.84 18.60
C THR A 472 22.40 -3.21 19.92
N PRO A 473 23.17 -2.31 20.59
CA PRO A 473 23.79 -2.64 21.88
C PRO A 473 22.80 -2.65 23.06
N VAL A 474 21.62 -2.07 22.92
CA VAL A 474 20.61 -1.92 23.99
C VAL A 474 19.18 -2.17 23.45
N PRO A 475 18.90 -3.39 22.97
CA PRO A 475 17.66 -3.68 22.24
C PRO A 475 16.39 -3.48 23.11
N GLN A 476 16.53 -3.57 24.44
CA GLN A 476 15.42 -3.30 25.37
C GLN A 476 14.97 -1.84 25.40
N LEU A 477 15.79 -0.91 24.90
CA LEU A 477 15.46 0.50 24.79
C LEU A 477 14.91 0.89 23.40
N LYS A 478 14.83 -0.07 22.48
CA LYS A 478 14.28 0.16 21.14
C LYS A 478 12.83 0.61 21.26
N PRO A 479 12.46 1.79 20.72
CA PRO A 479 11.09 2.29 20.81
C PRO A 479 10.12 1.42 20.02
N PRO A 480 8.81 1.48 20.34
CA PRO A 480 7.79 0.83 19.53
C PRO A 480 7.86 1.31 18.09
N GLY A 481 7.54 0.42 17.17
CA GLY A 481 7.49 0.70 15.74
C GLY A 481 8.83 0.53 15.02
N LEU A 482 9.91 0.80 15.69
CA LEU A 482 11.25 0.74 15.09
C LEU A 482 11.76 -0.70 14.97
#